data_778e26e7468cf1b5cc99936fbe3583aa
#
_entry.id   778e26e7468cf1b5cc99936fbe3583aa
#
_cell.length_a   1.000
_cell.length_b   1.000
_cell.length_c   1.000
_cell.angle_alpha   90.00
_cell.angle_beta   90.00
_cell.angle_gamma   90.00
#
_symmetry.space_group_name_H-M   'P 1'
#
loop_
_entity.id
_entity.type
_entity.pdbx_description
1 polymer ?
#
loop_
_entity_poly.entity_id
_entity_poly.type
_entity_poly.pdbx_seq_one_letter_code
_entity_poly.pdbx_strand_id
1 'polypeptide(L)'
;MSGSPHDFAADAFHAGQLYRSCFRELTENCGFTPNEMFVLLFLYRNAPEQDTAPAIAQAWNVSKPLVTRSVDGLQKRGLLYCVRDENDRRLIHLHLSDEGHAAAKALHHRCETFALTLQQGISEQEMQTLCSVMQKMQRNLNDLLERT
;
A
#
# COMPACT_ATOMS: atom_id res chain seq x y z
N MET A 1 -4.57 -19.53 26.41
CA MET A 1 -3.31 -18.80 26.16
C MET A 1 -3.52 -17.35 26.58
N SER A 2 -3.07 -17.01 27.77
CA SER A 2 -3.07 -15.61 28.24
C SER A 2 -1.80 -14.95 27.70
N GLY A 3 -1.87 -14.38 26.53
CA GLY A 3 -0.77 -13.58 26.00
C GLY A 3 -0.58 -12.35 26.86
N SER A 4 0.57 -12.22 27.49
CA SER A 4 0.97 -11.00 28.15
C SER A 4 1.03 -9.87 27.09
N PRO A 5 0.73 -8.59 27.42
CA PRO A 5 0.94 -7.47 26.50
C PRO A 5 2.37 -7.39 25.95
N HIS A 6 3.34 -7.93 26.65
CA HIS A 6 4.72 -8.04 26.20
C HIS A 6 4.89 -9.08 25.08
N ASP A 7 4.20 -10.20 25.16
CA ASP A 7 4.25 -11.25 24.14
C ASP A 7 3.63 -10.76 22.84
N PHE A 8 2.49 -10.04 22.93
CA PHE A 8 1.85 -9.44 21.74
C PHE A 8 2.77 -8.49 20.99
N ALA A 9 3.48 -7.60 21.68
CA ALA A 9 4.38 -6.65 21.02
C ALA A 9 5.54 -7.36 20.30
N ALA A 10 6.11 -8.39 20.90
CA ALA A 10 7.16 -9.20 20.30
C ALA A 10 6.65 -9.98 19.08
N ASP A 11 5.48 -10.60 19.21
CA ASP A 11 4.85 -11.36 18.13
C ASP A 11 4.46 -10.46 16.94
N ALA A 12 3.89 -9.28 17.23
CA ALA A 12 3.55 -8.31 16.21
C ALA A 12 4.79 -7.79 15.47
N PHE A 13 5.88 -7.51 16.22
CA PHE A 13 7.15 -7.09 15.63
C PHE A 13 7.74 -8.21 14.74
N HIS A 14 7.76 -9.43 15.23
CA HIS A 14 8.27 -10.58 14.49
C HIS A 14 7.45 -10.86 13.23
N ALA A 15 6.12 -10.88 13.34
CA ALA A 15 5.22 -11.05 12.20
C ALA A 15 5.41 -9.93 11.16
N GLY A 16 5.59 -8.69 11.62
CA GLY A 16 5.90 -7.55 10.75
C GLY A 16 7.23 -7.69 10.00
N GLN A 17 8.25 -8.28 10.64
CA GLN A 17 9.54 -8.56 9.97
C GLN A 17 9.40 -9.64 8.91
N LEU A 18 8.71 -10.74 9.21
CA LEU A 18 8.43 -11.82 8.25
C LEU A 18 7.61 -11.30 7.07
N TYR A 19 6.57 -10.53 7.33
CA TYR A 19 5.75 -9.91 6.28
C TYR A 19 6.60 -9.04 5.34
N ARG A 20 7.44 -8.16 5.90
CA ARG A 20 8.34 -7.31 5.10
C ARG A 20 9.32 -8.12 4.26
N SER A 21 9.85 -9.22 4.80
CA SER A 21 10.77 -10.09 4.07
C SER A 21 10.10 -10.76 2.88
N CYS A 22 8.92 -11.33 3.09
CA CYS A 22 8.13 -11.95 2.02
C CYS A 22 7.69 -10.91 0.98
N PHE A 23 7.26 -9.73 1.43
CA PHE A 23 6.85 -8.65 0.54
C PHE A 23 8.00 -8.10 -0.29
N ARG A 24 9.20 -7.99 0.27
CA ARG A 24 10.41 -7.60 -0.46
C ARG A 24 10.75 -8.61 -1.55
N GLU A 25 10.72 -9.91 -1.26
CA GLU A 25 10.94 -10.96 -2.25
C GLU A 25 9.94 -10.88 -3.40
N LEU A 26 8.68 -10.61 -3.07
CA LEU A 26 7.62 -10.37 -4.07
C LEU A 26 7.94 -9.16 -4.97
N THR A 27 8.48 -8.07 -4.39
CA THR A 27 8.81 -6.83 -5.11
C THR A 27 10.07 -6.96 -5.96
N GLU A 28 11.12 -7.58 -5.45
CA GLU A 28 12.39 -7.78 -6.17
C GLU A 28 12.15 -8.56 -7.46
N ASN A 29 11.28 -9.56 -7.43
CA ASN A 29 10.92 -10.37 -8.61
C ASN A 29 10.03 -9.63 -9.62
N CYS A 30 9.46 -8.46 -9.27
CA CYS A 30 8.62 -7.67 -10.16
C CYS A 30 9.36 -6.51 -10.84
N GLY A 31 10.59 -6.20 -10.41
CA GLY A 31 11.36 -5.06 -10.92
C GLY A 31 10.83 -3.70 -10.48
N PHE A 32 10.04 -3.65 -9.40
CA PHE A 32 9.51 -2.43 -8.79
C PHE A 32 10.02 -2.28 -7.36
N THR A 33 10.23 -1.04 -6.95
CA THR A 33 10.39 -0.73 -5.53
C THR A 33 9.06 -0.91 -4.79
N PRO A 34 9.04 -1.15 -3.47
CA PRO A 34 7.81 -1.25 -2.70
C PRO A 34 6.88 -0.04 -2.89
N ASN A 35 7.44 1.16 -2.94
CA ASN A 35 6.66 2.39 -3.12
C ASN A 35 6.09 2.54 -4.54
N GLU A 36 6.82 2.14 -5.57
CA GLU A 36 6.30 2.08 -6.94
C GLU A 36 5.14 1.10 -7.05
N MET A 37 5.25 -0.07 -6.40
CA MET A 37 4.15 -1.03 -6.33
C MET A 37 2.90 -0.41 -5.69
N PHE A 38 3.06 0.31 -4.59
CA PHE A 38 1.93 0.94 -3.91
C PHE A 38 1.25 1.97 -4.81
N VAL A 39 2.01 2.78 -5.53
CA VAL A 39 1.45 3.75 -6.49
C VAL A 39 0.66 3.02 -7.59
N LEU A 40 1.25 1.99 -8.20
CA LEU A 40 0.58 1.22 -9.26
C LEU A 40 -0.71 0.56 -8.76
N LEU A 41 -0.64 -0.13 -7.60
CA LEU A 41 -1.80 -0.81 -7.01
C LEU A 41 -2.88 0.18 -6.56
N PHE A 42 -2.49 1.31 -6.01
CA PHE A 42 -3.44 2.34 -5.59
C PHE A 42 -4.21 2.89 -6.79
N LEU A 43 -3.52 3.30 -7.84
CA LEU A 43 -4.15 3.81 -9.06
C LEU A 43 -5.03 2.73 -9.73
N TYR A 44 -4.56 1.50 -9.78
CA TYR A 44 -5.32 0.40 -10.36
C TYR A 44 -6.67 0.15 -9.65
N ARG A 45 -6.70 0.36 -8.32
CA ARG A 45 -7.89 0.11 -7.50
C ARG A 45 -8.82 1.30 -7.34
N ASN A 46 -8.29 2.52 -7.38
CA ASN A 46 -9.00 3.71 -6.92
C ASN A 46 -9.15 4.81 -7.98
N ALA A 47 -8.49 4.70 -9.13
CA ALA A 47 -8.70 5.66 -10.22
C ALA A 47 -10.05 5.40 -10.93
N PRO A 48 -10.74 6.43 -11.40
CA PRO A 48 -10.34 7.84 -11.40
C PRO A 48 -10.74 8.63 -10.14
N GLU A 49 -11.41 8.01 -9.16
CA GLU A 49 -11.95 8.72 -7.98
C GLU A 49 -10.86 9.28 -7.07
N GLN A 50 -9.72 8.58 -6.98
CA GLN A 50 -8.54 8.99 -6.21
C GLN A 50 -7.28 8.72 -7.02
N ASP A 51 -6.84 9.71 -7.77
CA ASP A 51 -5.76 9.58 -8.73
C ASP A 51 -4.67 10.65 -8.56
N THR A 52 -4.51 11.20 -7.36
CA THR A 52 -3.53 12.25 -7.07
C THR A 52 -2.45 11.80 -6.10
N ALA A 53 -1.24 12.37 -6.21
CA ALA A 53 -0.14 12.08 -5.28
C ALA A 53 -0.49 12.38 -3.81
N PRO A 54 -1.20 13.46 -3.46
CA PRO A 54 -1.66 13.68 -2.08
C PRO A 54 -2.62 12.59 -1.59
N ALA A 55 -3.53 12.08 -2.43
CA ALA A 55 -4.45 11.01 -2.07
C ALA A 55 -3.68 9.71 -1.75
N ILE A 56 -2.69 9.37 -2.56
CA ILE A 56 -1.80 8.22 -2.32
C ILE A 56 -1.03 8.38 -1.00
N ALA A 57 -0.43 9.55 -0.77
CA ALA A 57 0.34 9.83 0.44
C ALA A 57 -0.52 9.69 1.70
N GLN A 58 -1.75 10.17 1.66
CA GLN A 58 -2.70 10.07 2.76
C GLN A 58 -3.14 8.62 3.01
N ALA A 59 -3.51 7.89 1.95
CA ALA A 59 -4.02 6.52 2.06
C ALA A 59 -2.98 5.56 2.65
N TRP A 60 -1.71 5.75 2.33
CA TRP A 60 -0.61 4.87 2.78
C TRP A 60 0.20 5.44 3.94
N ASN A 61 -0.16 6.63 4.43
CA ASN A 61 0.56 7.34 5.49
C ASN A 61 2.07 7.45 5.20
N VAL A 62 2.39 7.85 3.98
CA VAL A 62 3.76 8.07 3.52
C VAL A 62 3.98 9.53 3.15
N SER A 63 5.23 9.96 3.11
CA SER A 63 5.57 11.33 2.77
C SER A 63 5.31 11.66 1.30
N LYS A 64 4.84 12.88 1.02
CA LYS A 64 4.63 13.36 -0.36
C LYS A 64 5.89 13.25 -1.23
N PRO A 65 7.11 13.61 -0.76
CA PRO A 65 8.33 13.43 -1.55
C PRO A 65 8.59 11.98 -1.97
N LEU A 66 8.23 11.02 -1.13
CA LEU A 66 8.38 9.61 -1.44
C LEU A 66 7.43 9.17 -2.58
N VAL A 67 6.17 9.61 -2.53
CA VAL A 67 5.20 9.37 -3.60
C VAL A 67 5.66 10.04 -4.90
N THR A 68 6.08 11.30 -4.86
CA THR A 68 6.57 12.03 -6.03
C THR A 68 7.74 11.31 -6.71
N ARG A 69 8.71 10.85 -5.92
CA ARG A 69 9.85 10.08 -6.46
C ARG A 69 9.41 8.78 -7.14
N SER A 70 8.44 8.09 -6.56
CA SER A 70 7.90 6.85 -7.16
C SER A 70 7.12 7.13 -8.43
N VAL A 71 6.32 8.20 -8.46
CA VAL A 71 5.62 8.69 -9.67
C VAL A 71 6.61 9.03 -10.77
N ASP A 72 7.67 9.79 -10.46
CA ASP A 72 8.72 10.14 -11.42
C ASP A 72 9.42 8.91 -11.99
N GLY A 73 9.70 7.91 -11.16
CA GLY A 73 10.29 6.64 -11.57
C GLY A 73 9.40 5.88 -12.54
N LEU A 74 8.11 5.75 -12.22
CA LEU A 74 7.13 5.07 -13.06
C LEU A 74 6.86 5.84 -14.37
N GLN A 75 6.83 7.17 -14.33
CA GLN A 75 6.66 8.02 -15.51
C GLN A 75 7.83 7.88 -16.48
N LYS A 76 9.07 7.88 -15.97
CA LYS A 76 10.28 7.64 -16.79
C LYS A 76 10.27 6.27 -17.48
N ARG A 77 9.60 5.30 -16.88
CA ARG A 77 9.43 3.95 -17.45
C ARG A 77 8.20 3.82 -18.36
N GLY A 78 7.46 4.90 -18.59
CA GLY A 78 6.27 4.92 -19.44
C GLY A 78 5.06 4.19 -18.86
N LEU A 79 5.03 3.93 -17.54
CA LEU A 79 3.97 3.17 -16.88
C LEU A 79 2.82 4.04 -16.37
N LEU A 80 3.06 5.35 -16.21
CA LEU A 80 2.04 6.33 -15.92
C LEU A 80 2.37 7.67 -16.60
N TYR A 81 1.35 8.53 -16.71
CA TYR A 81 1.49 9.90 -17.16
C TYR A 81 0.66 10.84 -16.28
N CYS A 82 1.06 12.09 -16.23
CA CYS A 82 0.44 13.13 -15.42
C CYS A 82 -0.38 14.07 -16.29
N VAL A 83 -1.61 14.38 -15.88
CA VAL A 83 -2.49 15.35 -16.53
C VAL A 83 -2.87 16.42 -15.50
N ARG A 84 -2.71 17.70 -15.89
CA ARG A 84 -3.19 18.80 -15.04
C ARG A 84 -4.71 18.93 -15.17
N ASP A 85 -5.36 19.16 -14.03
CA ASP A 85 -6.78 19.46 -14.03
C ASP A 85 -7.07 20.78 -14.77
N GLU A 86 -8.15 20.79 -15.54
CA GLU A 86 -8.53 21.94 -16.35
C GLU A 86 -9.02 23.13 -15.50
N ASN A 87 -9.64 22.84 -14.35
CA ASN A 87 -10.25 23.83 -13.47
C ASN A 87 -9.30 24.25 -12.33
N ASP A 88 -8.44 23.34 -11.84
CA ASP A 88 -7.44 23.62 -10.80
C ASP A 88 -6.06 23.16 -11.23
N ARG A 89 -5.26 24.10 -11.75
CA ARG A 89 -3.88 23.83 -12.22
C ARG A 89 -2.92 23.32 -11.13
N ARG A 90 -3.31 23.35 -9.86
CA ARG A 90 -2.54 22.81 -8.74
C ARG A 90 -2.75 21.31 -8.61
N LEU A 91 -3.84 20.80 -9.16
CA LEU A 91 -4.20 19.40 -9.13
C LEU A 91 -3.59 18.68 -10.35
N ILE A 92 -2.91 17.59 -10.07
CA ILE A 92 -2.29 16.72 -11.07
C ILE A 92 -2.89 15.33 -10.91
N HIS A 93 -3.57 14.87 -11.96
CA HIS A 93 -4.10 13.52 -12.07
C HIS A 93 -3.04 12.56 -12.59
N LEU A 94 -2.97 11.39 -12.01
CA LEU A 94 -2.06 10.33 -12.37
C LEU A 94 -2.84 9.23 -13.09
N HIS A 95 -2.43 8.94 -14.32
CA HIS A 95 -3.08 7.92 -15.14
C HIS A 95 -2.10 6.81 -15.47
N LEU A 96 -2.54 5.57 -15.33
CA LEU A 96 -1.76 4.42 -15.81
C LEU A 96 -1.81 4.41 -17.36
N SER A 97 -0.67 4.14 -17.98
CA SER A 97 -0.61 3.77 -19.41
C SER A 97 -1.16 2.34 -19.60
N ASP A 98 -1.30 1.88 -20.83
CA ASP A 98 -1.70 0.49 -21.10
C ASP A 98 -0.70 -0.50 -20.50
N GLU A 99 0.59 -0.22 -20.59
CA GLU A 99 1.66 -0.97 -19.97
C GLU A 99 1.59 -0.90 -18.44
N GLY A 100 1.27 0.28 -17.90
CA GLY A 100 1.05 0.48 -16.47
C GLY A 100 -0.14 -0.31 -15.94
N HIS A 101 -1.24 -0.34 -16.67
CA HIS A 101 -2.40 -1.18 -16.34
C HIS A 101 -2.06 -2.67 -16.36
N ALA A 102 -1.34 -3.15 -17.37
CA ALA A 102 -0.92 -4.53 -17.45
C ALA A 102 0.02 -4.92 -16.29
N ALA A 103 0.99 -4.05 -15.98
CA ALA A 103 1.90 -4.25 -14.86
C ALA A 103 1.16 -4.25 -13.52
N ALA A 104 0.26 -3.30 -13.30
CA ALA A 104 -0.54 -3.19 -12.07
C ALA A 104 -1.47 -4.41 -11.88
N LYS A 105 -2.09 -4.89 -12.96
CA LYS A 105 -2.93 -6.10 -12.94
C LYS A 105 -2.14 -7.35 -12.56
N ALA A 106 -0.97 -7.54 -13.16
CA ALA A 106 -0.09 -8.67 -12.83
C ALA A 106 0.36 -8.62 -11.36
N LEU A 107 0.69 -7.42 -10.88
CA LEU A 107 1.09 -7.17 -9.52
C LEU A 107 -0.07 -7.42 -8.53
N HIS A 108 -1.27 -6.96 -8.88
CA HIS A 108 -2.48 -7.19 -8.09
C HIS A 108 -2.74 -8.69 -7.91
N HIS A 109 -2.66 -9.47 -8.98
CA HIS A 109 -2.82 -10.93 -8.92
C HIS A 109 -1.78 -11.60 -8.00
N ARG A 110 -0.53 -11.16 -8.04
CA ARG A 110 0.51 -11.66 -7.12
C ARG A 110 0.22 -11.31 -5.66
N CYS A 111 -0.25 -10.10 -5.40
CA CYS A 111 -0.65 -9.67 -4.06
C CYS A 111 -1.86 -10.47 -3.55
N GLU A 112 -2.83 -10.76 -4.41
CA GLU A 112 -3.97 -11.62 -4.05
C GLU A 112 -3.52 -13.05 -3.70
N THR A 113 -2.65 -13.64 -4.51
CA THR A 113 -2.09 -14.98 -4.23
C THR A 113 -1.33 -15.00 -2.90
N PHE A 114 -0.54 -13.98 -2.63
CA PHE A 114 0.16 -13.83 -1.36
C PHE A 114 -0.81 -13.69 -0.18
N ALA A 115 -1.85 -12.86 -0.33
CA ALA A 115 -2.87 -12.67 0.69
C ALA A 115 -3.63 -13.97 1.00
N LEU A 116 -4.00 -14.74 -0.03
CA LEU A 116 -4.64 -16.05 0.13
C LEU A 116 -3.72 -17.04 0.88
N THR A 117 -2.44 -17.05 0.57
CA THR A 117 -1.47 -17.88 1.28
C THR A 117 -1.35 -17.48 2.75
N LEU A 118 -1.29 -16.17 3.01
CA LEU A 118 -1.22 -15.63 4.38
C LEU A 118 -2.47 -15.97 5.20
N GLN A 119 -3.62 -16.08 4.55
CA GLN A 119 -4.91 -16.35 5.20
C GLN A 119 -5.23 -17.84 5.36
N GLN A 120 -4.34 -18.74 4.93
CA GLN A 120 -4.57 -20.18 5.08
C GLN A 120 -4.81 -20.56 6.54
N GLY A 121 -5.91 -21.27 6.80
CA GLY A 121 -6.29 -21.71 8.16
C GLY A 121 -6.93 -20.61 9.01
N ILE A 122 -7.17 -19.41 8.47
CA ILE A 122 -7.84 -18.31 9.15
C ILE A 122 -9.26 -18.20 8.60
N SER A 123 -10.25 -18.24 9.48
CA SER A 123 -11.66 -18.07 9.09
C SER A 123 -11.98 -16.62 8.73
N GLU A 124 -13.05 -16.41 7.97
CA GLU A 124 -13.51 -15.07 7.63
C GLU A 124 -13.81 -14.21 8.86
N GLN A 125 -14.38 -14.83 9.91
CA GLN A 125 -14.68 -14.14 11.16
C GLN A 125 -13.42 -13.70 11.91
N GLU A 126 -12.39 -14.53 11.92
CA GLU A 126 -11.09 -14.16 12.50
C GLU A 126 -10.44 -13.01 11.71
N MET A 127 -10.51 -13.04 10.37
CA MET A 127 -10.03 -11.95 9.54
C MET A 127 -10.78 -10.65 9.79
N GLN A 128 -12.11 -10.69 9.88
CA GLN A 128 -12.93 -9.50 10.20
C GLN A 128 -12.56 -8.94 11.58
N THR A 129 -12.39 -9.81 12.57
CA THR A 129 -11.96 -9.41 13.91
C THR A 129 -10.57 -8.78 13.89
N LEU A 130 -9.62 -9.41 13.21
CA LEU A 130 -8.26 -8.88 13.04
C LEU A 130 -8.29 -7.47 12.39
N CYS A 131 -9.01 -7.30 11.29
CA CYS A 131 -9.14 -6.00 10.61
C CYS A 131 -9.71 -4.93 11.55
N SER A 132 -10.77 -5.27 12.30
CA SER A 132 -11.39 -4.35 13.26
C SER A 132 -10.41 -3.95 14.38
N VAL A 133 -9.67 -4.90 14.93
CA VAL A 133 -8.66 -4.65 15.97
C VAL A 133 -7.52 -3.81 15.43
N MET A 134 -6.99 -4.13 14.25
CA MET A 134 -5.93 -3.36 13.61
C MET A 134 -6.32 -1.91 13.36
N GLN A 135 -7.55 -1.65 12.92
CA GLN A 135 -8.05 -0.28 12.75
C GLN A 135 -8.11 0.50 14.06
N LYS A 136 -8.50 -0.14 15.16
CA LYS A 136 -8.50 0.48 16.50
C LYS A 136 -7.07 0.79 16.95
N MET A 137 -6.15 -0.15 16.75
CA MET A 137 -4.74 0.04 17.10
C MET A 137 -4.10 1.17 16.30
N GLN A 138 -4.36 1.25 14.99
CA GLN A 138 -3.86 2.33 14.14
C GLN A 138 -4.36 3.69 14.62
N ARG A 139 -5.66 3.81 14.98
CA ARG A 139 -6.19 5.05 15.55
C ARG A 139 -5.49 5.44 16.84
N ASN A 140 -5.34 4.49 17.77
CA ASN A 140 -4.67 4.74 19.03
C ASN A 140 -3.20 5.16 18.84
N LEU A 141 -2.49 4.57 17.87
CA LEU A 141 -1.12 4.94 17.55
C LEU A 141 -1.04 6.33 16.93
N ASN A 142 -1.96 6.69 16.04
CA ASN A 142 -2.02 8.04 15.47
C ASN A 142 -2.27 9.09 16.56
N ASP A 143 -3.22 8.81 17.47
CA ASP A 143 -3.51 9.72 18.61
C ASP A 143 -2.28 9.91 19.53
N LEU A 144 -1.46 8.88 19.70
CA LEU A 144 -0.20 8.96 20.46
C LEU A 144 0.84 9.84 19.75
N LEU A 145 0.96 9.73 18.43
CA LEU A 145 1.90 10.52 17.64
C LEU A 145 1.51 12.01 17.56
N GLU A 146 0.19 12.30 17.54
CA GLU A 146 -0.31 13.68 17.53
C GLU A 146 -0.13 14.40 18.88
N ARG A 147 0.05 13.66 19.97
CA ARG A 147 0.27 14.21 21.32
C ARG A 147 1.75 14.45 21.64
N THR A 148 2.63 14.03 20.76
CA THR A 148 4.10 14.16 20.94
C THR A 148 4.65 15.29 20.09
#